data_067f1cfeb8f3f542492ebfb537e0917f
#
_entry.id   067f1cfeb8f3f542492ebfb537e0917f
#
_cell.length_a   1.000
_cell.length_b   1.000
_cell.length_c   1.000
_cell.angle_alpha   90.00
_cell.angle_beta   90.00
_cell.angle_gamma   90.00
#
_symmetry.space_group_name_H-M   'P 1'
#
loop_
_entity.id
_entity.type
_entity.pdbx_description
1 polymer ?
#
loop_
_entity_poly.entity_id
_entity_poly.type
_entity_poly.pdbx_seq_one_letter_code
_entity_poly.pdbx_strand_id
1 'polypeptide(L)'
;MIPLSSPTAVGSPSLTAPDPRPPKQAAAPASPLRLSGSWLAAQGRLPLAFMGLALAWLVAATALLVAQPALLSLPHPHPQVVALTHAWALGFFVTVACGAVYHLSPVALGTTLCNERHGWWHFGLHAVGVPGMVYSFWCWDLRLLGHFGFLTALGIVLFAVNTWRTVRHSGRRGTVAWSLMLAAGWLLTTVLVGLLMAANRFWSFIPIDPVALLRAHAHLGLVGFFVTLLQGVGFQLVPMFTLGEVRDWRLANIGLGLAQGGLLGLAPALVWRLGPLALLGALAIAAGMICSAVGLKRALATRKKRAFDPGTQAFLRGGVGVCAGSLAGIALAFPGSPWGSASGGFNAMVYAILGLVGGLLPCIAGMMCKIVPFLTWMRAYGPRVGRGPTPSAGALTHPRIERWGLALQGIAVVPLLVGAWTLSELWLRIGTCLLAAGVALFVADMLGVLKHLWAVPAMAPAAKPGGAP
;
A
#
# COMPACT_ATOMS: atom_id res chain seq x y z
N MET A 1 -27.10 53.02 -84.54
CA MET A 1 -27.59 51.65 -84.25
C MET A 1 -26.36 50.73 -84.06
N ILE A 2 -26.01 50.38 -82.90
CA ILE A 2 -24.87 49.53 -82.53
C ILE A 2 -25.49 48.43 -81.72
N PRO A 3 -25.29 47.15 -81.99
CA PRO A 3 -25.84 46.05 -81.25
C PRO A 3 -24.96 45.76 -80.06
N LEU A 4 -25.59 45.55 -78.88
CA LEU A 4 -25.00 45.16 -77.59
C LEU A 4 -24.57 43.68 -77.69
N SER A 5 -23.34 43.44 -77.35
CA SER A 5 -22.76 42.13 -77.10
C SER A 5 -23.11 41.58 -75.74
N SER A 6 -23.59 40.36 -75.68
CA SER A 6 -23.91 39.60 -74.46
C SER A 6 -22.65 39.22 -73.63
N PRO A 7 -22.67 39.20 -72.31
CA PRO A 7 -21.53 38.79 -71.50
C PRO A 7 -21.39 37.24 -71.41
N THR A 8 -20.19 36.80 -71.57
CA THR A 8 -19.73 35.40 -71.40
C THR A 8 -19.86 34.97 -69.94
N ALA A 9 -20.48 33.80 -69.74
CA ALA A 9 -20.61 33.15 -68.44
C ALA A 9 -19.22 32.67 -67.91
N VAL A 10 -18.83 33.22 -66.74
CA VAL A 10 -17.68 32.76 -66.00
C VAL A 10 -18.09 31.48 -65.21
N GLY A 11 -17.44 30.38 -65.54
CA GLY A 11 -17.65 29.09 -64.87
C GLY A 11 -17.28 29.17 -63.39
N SER A 12 -18.19 28.75 -62.51
CA SER A 12 -17.98 28.61 -61.10
C SER A 12 -17.07 27.40 -60.84
N PRO A 13 -16.05 27.47 -59.95
CA PRO A 13 -15.26 26.29 -59.55
C PRO A 13 -16.14 25.37 -58.69
N SER A 14 -16.30 24.13 -59.12
CA SER A 14 -16.93 23.05 -58.32
C SER A 14 -16.12 22.79 -57.09
N LEU A 15 -16.62 23.18 -55.92
CA LEU A 15 -16.16 22.72 -54.63
C LEU A 15 -16.52 21.20 -54.50
N THR A 16 -15.59 20.32 -54.83
CA THR A 16 -15.68 18.93 -54.42
C THR A 16 -15.57 18.85 -52.92
N ALA A 17 -16.66 18.47 -52.25
CA ALA A 17 -16.64 18.14 -50.81
C ALA A 17 -15.60 17.05 -50.55
N PRO A 18 -14.81 17.16 -49.44
CA PRO A 18 -13.87 16.10 -49.05
C PRO A 18 -14.67 14.85 -48.68
N ASP A 19 -14.29 13.73 -49.29
CA ASP A 19 -14.75 12.38 -49.04
C ASP A 19 -14.73 12.10 -47.52
N PRO A 20 -15.84 11.72 -46.88
CA PRO A 20 -15.84 11.41 -45.45
C PRO A 20 -15.06 10.08 -45.24
N ARG A 21 -13.77 10.18 -44.96
CA ARG A 21 -13.01 9.01 -44.54
C ARG A 21 -13.71 8.44 -43.31
N PRO A 22 -14.02 7.13 -43.27
CA PRO A 22 -14.63 6.51 -42.14
C PRO A 22 -13.73 6.79 -40.87
N PRO A 23 -14.30 7.08 -39.74
CA PRO A 23 -13.53 7.32 -38.51
C PRO A 23 -12.64 6.10 -38.33
N LYS A 24 -11.31 6.35 -38.12
CA LYS A 24 -10.36 5.30 -37.72
C LYS A 24 -11.02 4.45 -36.66
N GLN A 25 -11.41 3.22 -36.98
CA GLN A 25 -11.91 2.28 -36.00
C GLN A 25 -10.95 2.29 -34.81
N ALA A 26 -11.46 2.69 -33.67
CA ALA A 26 -10.74 2.55 -32.40
C ALA A 26 -10.26 1.09 -32.38
N ALA A 27 -8.95 0.90 -32.22
CA ALA A 27 -8.34 -0.42 -32.17
C ALA A 27 -9.19 -1.28 -31.22
N ALA A 28 -9.72 -2.39 -31.77
CA ALA A 28 -10.50 -3.34 -30.99
C ALA A 28 -9.74 -3.64 -29.69
N PRO A 29 -10.42 -3.72 -28.54
CA PRO A 29 -9.73 -4.07 -27.29
C PRO A 29 -8.96 -5.36 -27.54
N ALA A 30 -7.65 -5.32 -27.24
CA ALA A 30 -6.77 -6.46 -27.43
C ALA A 30 -7.48 -7.70 -26.90
N SER A 31 -7.57 -8.74 -27.73
CA SER A 31 -8.24 -10.01 -27.40
C SER A 31 -7.85 -10.40 -25.99
N PRO A 32 -8.80 -10.82 -25.12
CA PRO A 32 -8.46 -11.21 -23.77
C PRO A 32 -7.35 -12.25 -23.86
N LEU A 33 -6.18 -11.92 -23.30
CA LEU A 33 -5.04 -12.83 -23.23
C LEU A 33 -5.58 -14.18 -22.77
N ARG A 34 -5.54 -15.20 -23.63
CA ARG A 34 -5.84 -16.59 -23.23
C ARG A 34 -4.72 -17.01 -22.27
N LEU A 35 -4.89 -16.66 -21.00
CA LEU A 35 -3.94 -16.95 -19.96
C LEU A 35 -3.95 -18.47 -19.77
N SER A 36 -2.85 -19.15 -20.14
CA SER A 36 -2.72 -20.58 -19.82
C SER A 36 -2.73 -20.75 -18.30
N GLY A 37 -3.37 -21.80 -17.79
CA GLY A 37 -3.44 -22.05 -16.35
C GLY A 37 -2.04 -22.15 -15.69
N SER A 38 -1.03 -22.57 -16.45
CA SER A 38 0.38 -22.59 -16.02
C SER A 38 0.96 -21.19 -15.82
N TRP A 39 0.61 -20.23 -16.65
CA TRP A 39 1.05 -18.84 -16.51
C TRP A 39 0.43 -18.17 -15.26
N LEU A 40 -0.88 -18.36 -15.05
CA LEU A 40 -1.57 -17.88 -13.86
C LEU A 40 -0.98 -18.47 -12.57
N ALA A 41 -0.65 -19.76 -12.56
CA ALA A 41 -0.02 -20.42 -11.42
C ALA A 41 1.40 -19.94 -11.11
N ALA A 42 2.17 -19.51 -12.12
CA ALA A 42 3.52 -18.99 -11.93
C ALA A 42 3.52 -17.60 -11.29
N GLN A 43 2.63 -16.71 -11.71
CA GLN A 43 2.60 -15.31 -11.26
C GLN A 43 2.28 -15.10 -9.76
N GLY A 44 1.69 -16.07 -9.07
CA GLY A 44 1.33 -15.96 -7.65
C GLY A 44 2.46 -16.26 -6.66
N ARG A 45 3.62 -16.83 -7.10
CA ARG A 45 4.66 -17.32 -6.18
C ARG A 45 5.31 -16.22 -5.38
N LEU A 46 5.82 -15.22 -6.05
CA LEU A 46 6.52 -14.09 -5.43
C LEU A 46 5.60 -13.30 -4.47
N PRO A 47 4.38 -12.85 -4.87
CA PRO A 47 3.46 -12.22 -3.94
C PRO A 47 3.12 -13.07 -2.72
N LEU A 48 2.87 -14.39 -2.89
CA LEU A 48 2.56 -15.29 -1.77
C LEU A 48 3.75 -15.47 -0.81
N ALA A 49 5.00 -15.47 -1.30
CA ALA A 49 6.18 -15.50 -0.46
C ALA A 49 6.25 -14.25 0.45
N PHE A 50 6.02 -13.06 -0.12
CA PHE A 50 5.92 -11.82 0.66
C PHE A 50 4.77 -11.87 1.69
N MET A 51 3.59 -12.39 1.32
CA MET A 51 2.47 -12.53 2.26
C MET A 51 2.80 -13.48 3.41
N GLY A 52 3.46 -14.62 3.14
CA GLY A 52 3.92 -15.55 4.17
C GLY A 52 4.92 -14.92 5.14
N LEU A 53 5.92 -14.21 4.61
CA LEU A 53 6.90 -13.47 5.43
C LEU A 53 6.22 -12.38 6.27
N ALA A 54 5.26 -11.67 5.71
CA ALA A 54 4.51 -10.65 6.42
C ALA A 54 3.68 -11.23 7.58
N LEU A 55 3.04 -12.40 7.40
CA LEU A 55 2.33 -13.07 8.49
C LEU A 55 3.27 -13.46 9.63
N ALA A 56 4.48 -13.93 9.33
CA ALA A 56 5.49 -14.20 10.34
C ALA A 56 5.88 -12.94 11.12
N TRP A 57 6.09 -11.83 10.42
CA TRP A 57 6.37 -10.53 11.05
C TRP A 57 5.21 -10.00 11.89
N LEU A 58 3.96 -10.16 11.42
CA LEU A 58 2.77 -9.76 12.17
C LEU A 58 2.70 -10.50 13.51
N VAL A 59 2.96 -11.80 13.50
CA VAL A 59 3.03 -12.62 14.74
C VAL A 59 4.17 -12.16 15.63
N ALA A 60 5.39 -12.03 15.10
CA ALA A 60 6.57 -11.66 15.88
C ALA A 60 6.44 -10.27 16.52
N ALA A 61 6.03 -9.25 15.73
CA ALA A 61 5.86 -7.89 16.21
C ALA A 61 4.72 -7.76 17.24
N THR A 62 3.64 -8.54 17.07
CA THR A 62 2.53 -8.58 18.04
C THR A 62 2.95 -9.29 19.31
N ALA A 63 3.67 -10.41 19.22
CA ALA A 63 4.20 -11.13 20.38
C ALA A 63 5.15 -10.24 21.21
N LEU A 64 6.00 -9.46 20.54
CA LEU A 64 6.87 -8.48 21.21
C LEU A 64 6.06 -7.42 21.95
N LEU A 65 4.99 -6.90 21.38
CA LEU A 65 4.09 -5.95 22.03
C LEU A 65 3.39 -6.53 23.26
N VAL A 66 2.94 -7.79 23.20
CA VAL A 66 2.33 -8.47 24.34
C VAL A 66 3.35 -8.70 25.45
N ALA A 67 4.58 -9.09 25.08
CA ALA A 67 5.65 -9.30 26.06
C ALA A 67 6.11 -8.01 26.73
N GLN A 68 6.08 -6.89 26.01
CA GLN A 68 6.59 -5.59 26.48
C GLN A 68 5.64 -4.44 26.13
N PRO A 69 4.43 -4.40 26.70
CA PRO A 69 3.44 -3.34 26.40
C PRO A 69 3.92 -1.94 26.83
N ALA A 70 4.80 -1.86 27.82
CA ALA A 70 5.41 -0.62 28.31
C ALA A 70 6.25 0.12 27.25
N LEU A 71 6.65 -0.55 26.14
CA LEU A 71 7.30 0.12 25.01
C LEU A 71 6.45 1.26 24.43
N LEU A 72 5.13 1.16 24.49
CA LEU A 72 4.21 2.20 24.03
C LEU A 72 4.14 3.42 24.97
N SER A 73 4.77 3.35 26.16
CA SER A 73 4.93 4.47 27.09
C SER A 73 6.30 5.16 26.96
N LEU A 74 7.21 4.61 26.14
CA LEU A 74 8.53 5.18 25.93
C LEU A 74 8.50 6.27 24.84
N PRO A 75 9.43 7.23 24.88
CA PRO A 75 9.58 8.22 23.81
C PRO A 75 9.83 7.57 22.45
N HIS A 76 9.23 8.11 21.38
CA HIS A 76 9.38 7.56 20.02
C HIS A 76 10.83 7.41 19.49
N PRO A 77 11.86 8.19 19.94
CA PRO A 77 13.25 7.97 19.55
C PRO A 77 13.96 6.87 20.34
N HIS A 78 13.30 6.22 21.33
CA HIS A 78 13.91 5.15 22.10
C HIS A 78 14.27 3.96 21.18
N PRO A 79 15.50 3.38 21.28
CA PRO A 79 15.97 2.33 20.38
C PRO A 79 14.99 1.16 20.18
N GLN A 80 14.43 0.65 21.27
CA GLN A 80 13.47 -0.46 21.23
C GLN A 80 12.13 -0.05 20.61
N VAL A 81 11.69 1.20 20.74
CA VAL A 81 10.49 1.73 20.06
C VAL A 81 10.77 1.85 18.56
N VAL A 82 11.97 2.29 18.18
CA VAL A 82 12.41 2.33 16.78
C VAL A 82 12.47 0.92 16.19
N ALA A 83 13.02 -0.06 16.93
CA ALA A 83 13.03 -1.48 16.54
C ALA A 83 11.61 -2.01 16.30
N LEU A 84 10.71 -1.79 17.27
CA LEU A 84 9.29 -2.19 17.18
C LEU A 84 8.61 -1.52 15.98
N THR A 85 8.83 -0.21 15.78
CA THR A 85 8.27 0.52 14.64
C THR A 85 8.73 -0.08 13.32
N HIS A 86 10.02 -0.46 13.17
CA HIS A 86 10.53 -1.08 11.96
C HIS A 86 10.05 -2.53 11.78
N ALA A 87 9.82 -3.27 12.88
CA ALA A 87 9.20 -4.59 12.81
C ALA A 87 7.78 -4.52 12.23
N TRP A 88 6.97 -3.53 12.63
CA TRP A 88 5.66 -3.26 12.07
C TRP A 88 5.74 -2.67 10.66
N ALA A 89 6.52 -1.58 10.48
CA ALA A 89 6.56 -0.83 9.23
C ALA A 89 7.21 -1.62 8.10
N LEU A 90 8.45 -2.12 8.27
CA LEU A 90 9.16 -2.87 7.24
C LEU A 90 8.83 -4.36 7.28
N GLY A 91 8.79 -4.95 8.48
CA GLY A 91 8.51 -6.37 8.65
C GLY A 91 7.11 -6.75 8.17
N PHE A 92 6.08 -6.00 8.55
CA PHE A 92 4.71 -6.33 8.15
C PHE A 92 4.21 -5.44 7.01
N PHE A 93 4.05 -4.13 7.22
CA PHE A 93 3.33 -3.27 6.27
C PHE A 93 4.02 -3.16 4.91
N VAL A 94 5.34 -2.88 4.85
CA VAL A 94 6.09 -2.80 3.59
C VAL A 94 6.16 -4.16 2.91
N THR A 95 6.34 -5.24 3.68
CA THR A 95 6.37 -6.60 3.13
C THR A 95 5.05 -6.93 2.42
N VAL A 96 3.88 -6.68 3.05
CA VAL A 96 2.58 -6.86 2.39
C VAL A 96 2.45 -5.96 1.17
N ALA A 97 2.79 -4.67 1.33
CA ALA A 97 2.65 -3.69 0.27
C ALA A 97 3.48 -4.04 -0.98
N CYS A 98 4.74 -4.48 -0.80
CA CYS A 98 5.60 -4.92 -1.91
C CYS A 98 5.03 -6.17 -2.60
N GLY A 99 4.58 -7.17 -1.82
CA GLY A 99 3.93 -8.36 -2.38
C GLY A 99 2.64 -8.00 -3.13
N ALA A 100 1.84 -7.09 -2.58
CA ALA A 100 0.63 -6.59 -3.24
C ALA A 100 0.95 -5.84 -4.54
N VAL A 101 1.96 -4.96 -4.54
CA VAL A 101 2.38 -4.21 -5.75
C VAL A 101 2.87 -5.16 -6.85
N TYR A 102 3.63 -6.21 -6.51
CA TYR A 102 4.06 -7.21 -7.50
C TYR A 102 2.90 -7.96 -8.14
N HIS A 103 1.77 -8.12 -7.43
CA HIS A 103 0.56 -8.71 -7.99
C HIS A 103 -0.33 -7.67 -8.69
N LEU A 104 -0.60 -6.55 -8.02
CA LEU A 104 -1.59 -5.58 -8.46
C LEU A 104 -1.13 -4.72 -9.63
N SER A 105 0.16 -4.38 -9.70
CA SER A 105 0.65 -3.52 -10.79
C SER A 105 0.46 -4.16 -12.18
N PRO A 106 0.78 -5.44 -12.42
CA PRO A 106 0.42 -6.10 -13.66
C PRO A 106 -1.09 -6.12 -13.94
N VAL A 107 -1.89 -6.46 -12.92
CA VAL A 107 -3.36 -6.57 -13.07
C VAL A 107 -4.00 -5.21 -13.35
N ALA A 108 -3.68 -4.18 -12.55
CA ALA A 108 -4.26 -2.84 -12.67
C ALA A 108 -3.84 -2.13 -13.96
N LEU A 109 -2.64 -2.43 -14.47
CA LEU A 109 -2.09 -1.79 -15.65
C LEU A 109 -2.24 -2.63 -16.92
N GLY A 110 -2.74 -3.87 -16.83
CA GLY A 110 -2.91 -4.77 -17.97
C GLY A 110 -1.58 -5.15 -18.61
N THR A 111 -0.55 -5.41 -17.82
CA THR A 111 0.82 -5.73 -18.26
C THR A 111 1.38 -6.94 -17.51
N THR A 112 2.65 -7.25 -17.72
CA THR A 112 3.40 -8.26 -16.95
C THR A 112 4.43 -7.58 -16.07
N LEU A 113 4.85 -8.22 -14.98
CA LEU A 113 5.97 -7.75 -14.16
C LEU A 113 7.24 -7.72 -15.02
N CYS A 114 7.93 -6.58 -15.06
CA CYS A 114 9.06 -6.37 -15.95
C CYS A 114 10.21 -7.36 -15.71
N ASN A 115 10.50 -7.66 -14.42
CA ASN A 115 11.55 -8.59 -14.06
C ASN A 115 11.23 -9.35 -12.75
N GLU A 116 10.83 -10.62 -12.89
CA GLU A 116 10.52 -11.46 -11.73
C GLU A 116 11.77 -11.81 -10.91
N ARG A 117 12.96 -11.94 -11.54
CA ARG A 117 14.22 -12.22 -10.82
C ARG A 117 14.59 -11.08 -9.87
N HIS A 118 14.39 -9.81 -10.28
CA HIS A 118 14.56 -8.66 -9.38
C HIS A 118 13.62 -8.75 -8.16
N GLY A 119 12.38 -9.22 -8.37
CA GLY A 119 11.45 -9.47 -7.28
C GLY A 119 11.95 -10.50 -6.28
N TRP A 120 12.53 -11.62 -6.74
CA TRP A 120 13.09 -12.66 -5.89
C TRP A 120 14.37 -12.19 -5.17
N TRP A 121 15.25 -11.45 -5.83
CA TRP A 121 16.39 -10.82 -5.17
C TRP A 121 15.95 -9.82 -4.09
N HIS A 122 14.94 -8.97 -4.39
CA HIS A 122 14.35 -8.11 -3.38
C HIS A 122 13.82 -8.92 -2.19
N PHE A 123 13.07 -9.99 -2.44
CA PHE A 123 12.56 -10.85 -1.37
C PHE A 123 13.69 -11.39 -0.47
N GLY A 124 14.75 -11.93 -1.04
CA GLY A 124 15.90 -12.47 -0.29
C GLY A 124 16.61 -11.40 0.55
N LEU A 125 16.91 -10.25 -0.06
CA LEU A 125 17.55 -9.12 0.62
C LEU A 125 16.66 -8.55 1.75
N HIS A 126 15.35 -8.46 1.53
CA HIS A 126 14.38 -8.01 2.52
C HIS A 126 14.23 -9.01 3.68
N ALA A 127 14.15 -10.30 3.37
CA ALA A 127 14.01 -11.37 4.36
C ALA A 127 15.22 -11.51 5.29
N VAL A 128 16.40 -11.07 4.86
CA VAL A 128 17.63 -11.04 5.68
C VAL A 128 17.85 -9.64 6.29
N GLY A 129 17.70 -8.61 5.48
CA GLY A 129 18.01 -7.25 5.89
C GLY A 129 17.10 -6.72 7.00
N VAL A 130 15.79 -6.93 6.88
CA VAL A 130 14.82 -6.41 7.88
C VAL A 130 14.99 -7.03 9.25
N PRO A 131 15.08 -8.38 9.43
CA PRO A 131 15.33 -8.97 10.74
C PRO A 131 16.64 -8.49 11.37
N GLY A 132 17.71 -8.46 10.58
CA GLY A 132 19.00 -7.97 11.05
C GLY A 132 18.98 -6.52 11.48
N MET A 133 18.27 -5.66 10.73
CA MET A 133 18.10 -4.25 11.06
C MET A 133 17.25 -4.05 12.32
N VAL A 134 16.16 -4.79 12.50
CA VAL A 134 15.32 -4.73 13.72
C VAL A 134 16.13 -5.18 14.93
N TYR A 135 16.88 -6.26 14.80
CA TYR A 135 17.80 -6.73 15.86
C TYR A 135 18.86 -5.67 16.19
N SER A 136 19.45 -5.04 15.17
CA SER A 136 20.47 -4.00 15.37
C SER A 136 19.94 -2.78 16.11
N PHE A 137 18.70 -2.36 15.83
CA PHE A 137 18.03 -1.32 16.61
C PHE A 137 17.74 -1.75 18.04
N TRP A 138 17.34 -3.01 18.23
CA TRP A 138 17.04 -3.53 19.56
C TRP A 138 18.25 -3.53 20.48
N CYS A 139 19.40 -3.99 19.96
CA CYS A 139 20.69 -4.01 20.69
C CYS A 139 21.46 -2.69 20.57
N TRP A 140 20.96 -1.72 19.78
CA TRP A 140 21.63 -0.45 19.46
C TRP A 140 23.04 -0.62 18.89
N ASP A 141 23.22 -1.64 18.05
CA ASP A 141 24.49 -1.86 17.31
C ASP A 141 24.45 -1.13 15.96
N LEU A 142 25.12 0.04 15.92
CA LEU A 142 25.15 0.89 14.73
C LEU A 142 25.96 0.30 13.56
N ARG A 143 26.92 -0.61 13.84
CA ARG A 143 27.68 -1.28 12.77
C ARG A 143 26.81 -2.29 12.05
N LEU A 144 26.16 -3.17 12.80
CA LEU A 144 25.22 -4.13 12.26
C LEU A 144 24.05 -3.40 11.55
N LEU A 145 23.56 -2.29 12.13
CA LEU A 145 22.54 -1.47 11.51
C LEU A 145 22.93 -0.98 10.12
N GLY A 146 24.17 -0.53 9.94
CA GLY A 146 24.69 -0.11 8.64
C GLY A 146 24.65 -1.23 7.59
N HIS A 147 25.09 -2.44 7.95
CA HIS A 147 25.09 -3.60 7.04
C HIS A 147 23.69 -4.05 6.65
N PHE A 148 22.82 -4.29 7.63
CA PHE A 148 21.47 -4.78 7.38
C PHE A 148 20.55 -3.71 6.77
N GLY A 149 20.75 -2.44 7.15
CA GLY A 149 20.11 -1.30 6.50
C GLY A 149 20.49 -1.18 5.03
N PHE A 150 21.76 -1.40 4.68
CA PHE A 150 22.22 -1.42 3.29
C PHE A 150 21.60 -2.57 2.49
N LEU A 151 21.53 -3.80 3.05
CA LEU A 151 20.85 -4.92 2.39
C LEU A 151 19.38 -4.59 2.12
N THR A 152 18.69 -4.04 3.12
CA THR A 152 17.29 -3.61 2.98
C THR A 152 17.15 -2.55 1.88
N ALA A 153 18.04 -1.54 1.86
CA ALA A 153 18.04 -0.49 0.85
C ALA A 153 18.23 -1.05 -0.56
N LEU A 154 19.17 -1.97 -0.75
CA LEU A 154 19.42 -2.62 -2.05
C LEU A 154 18.16 -3.38 -2.52
N GLY A 155 17.46 -4.08 -1.62
CA GLY A 155 16.19 -4.71 -1.92
C GLY A 155 15.13 -3.69 -2.39
N ILE A 156 15.01 -2.55 -1.70
CA ILE A 156 14.06 -1.48 -2.06
C ILE A 156 14.43 -0.80 -3.38
N VAL A 157 15.73 -0.65 -3.70
CA VAL A 157 16.17 -0.18 -5.04
C VAL A 157 15.65 -1.12 -6.12
N LEU A 158 15.82 -2.43 -5.95
CA LEU A 158 15.31 -3.42 -6.91
C LEU A 158 13.79 -3.36 -7.05
N PHE A 159 13.07 -3.19 -5.95
CA PHE A 159 11.61 -2.99 -5.94
C PHE A 159 11.21 -1.73 -6.72
N ALA A 160 11.83 -0.58 -6.43
CA ALA A 160 11.51 0.68 -7.07
C ALA A 160 11.78 0.65 -8.58
N VAL A 161 12.96 0.16 -8.98
CA VAL A 161 13.35 0.02 -10.40
C VAL A 161 12.38 -0.91 -11.13
N ASN A 162 12.02 -2.06 -10.52
CA ASN A 162 11.12 -3.02 -11.14
C ASN A 162 9.70 -2.44 -11.27
N THR A 163 9.20 -1.75 -10.25
CA THR A 163 7.89 -1.07 -10.29
C THR A 163 7.86 0.01 -11.36
N TRP A 164 8.86 0.90 -11.43
CA TRP A 164 8.94 1.97 -12.43
C TRP A 164 9.01 1.41 -13.85
N ARG A 165 9.82 0.36 -14.09
CA ARG A 165 9.90 -0.31 -15.39
C ARG A 165 8.56 -0.95 -15.77
N THR A 166 7.89 -1.62 -14.84
CA THR A 166 6.57 -2.24 -15.05
C THR A 166 5.52 -1.19 -15.44
N VAL A 167 5.46 -0.06 -14.70
CA VAL A 167 4.54 1.03 -15.00
C VAL A 167 4.84 1.66 -16.35
N ARG A 168 6.11 1.94 -16.66
CA ARG A 168 6.52 2.52 -17.96
C ARG A 168 6.20 1.56 -19.13
N HIS A 169 6.47 0.28 -18.95
CA HIS A 169 6.20 -0.75 -19.98
C HIS A 169 4.71 -0.88 -20.28
N SER A 170 3.82 -0.65 -19.32
CA SER A 170 2.38 -0.69 -19.51
C SER A 170 1.85 0.41 -20.44
N GLY A 171 2.59 1.51 -20.62
CA GLY A 171 2.13 2.71 -21.32
C GLY A 171 0.95 3.44 -20.64
N ARG A 172 0.42 2.91 -19.53
CA ARG A 172 -0.70 3.49 -18.80
C ARG A 172 -0.28 4.75 -18.06
N ARG A 173 -1.15 5.75 -18.10
CA ARG A 173 -1.04 7.00 -17.35
C ARG A 173 -2.35 7.23 -16.59
N GLY A 174 -2.28 7.82 -15.42
CA GLY A 174 -3.44 8.08 -14.57
C GLY A 174 -3.11 7.89 -13.10
N THR A 175 -4.07 8.13 -12.22
CA THR A 175 -3.88 8.16 -10.76
C THR A 175 -3.21 6.89 -10.22
N VAL A 176 -3.65 5.71 -10.67
CA VAL A 176 -3.10 4.42 -10.21
C VAL A 176 -1.63 4.26 -10.62
N ALA A 177 -1.30 4.55 -11.89
CA ALA A 177 0.07 4.44 -12.38
C ALA A 177 1.01 5.44 -11.67
N TRP A 178 0.58 6.69 -11.51
CA TRP A 178 1.33 7.69 -10.79
C TRP A 178 1.50 7.36 -9.31
N SER A 179 0.46 6.86 -8.64
CA SER A 179 0.55 6.44 -7.24
C SER A 179 1.56 5.32 -7.04
N LEU A 180 1.61 4.32 -7.92
CA LEU A 180 2.62 3.25 -7.85
C LEU A 180 4.04 3.79 -8.03
N MET A 181 4.26 4.69 -8.99
CA MET A 181 5.58 5.28 -9.24
C MET A 181 6.04 6.18 -8.10
N LEU A 182 5.16 7.04 -7.59
CA LEU A 182 5.45 7.96 -6.50
C LEU A 182 5.68 7.20 -5.18
N ALA A 183 4.83 6.21 -4.87
CA ALA A 183 5.00 5.38 -3.67
C ALA A 183 6.35 4.66 -3.69
N ALA A 184 6.73 4.02 -4.81
CA ALA A 184 8.03 3.38 -4.93
C ALA A 184 9.20 4.39 -4.77
N GLY A 185 9.06 5.59 -5.32
CA GLY A 185 10.02 6.68 -5.16
C GLY A 185 10.15 7.16 -3.71
N TRP A 186 9.03 7.35 -3.03
CA TRP A 186 9.02 7.75 -1.62
C TRP A 186 9.58 6.67 -0.70
N LEU A 187 9.28 5.39 -0.95
CA LEU A 187 9.88 4.30 -0.18
C LEU A 187 11.41 4.29 -0.34
N LEU A 188 11.91 4.47 -1.57
CA LEU A 188 13.34 4.61 -1.83
C LEU A 188 13.93 5.82 -1.10
N THR A 189 13.27 6.98 -1.18
CA THR A 189 13.71 8.20 -0.46
C THR A 189 13.73 7.96 1.05
N THR A 190 12.70 7.32 1.60
CA THR A 190 12.62 6.99 3.04
C THR A 190 13.80 6.14 3.47
N VAL A 191 14.12 5.09 2.72
CA VAL A 191 15.24 4.19 3.05
C VAL A 191 16.58 4.91 2.92
N LEU A 192 16.78 5.74 1.89
CA LEU A 192 18.00 6.52 1.74
C LEU A 192 18.19 7.53 2.87
N VAL A 193 17.13 8.23 3.29
CA VAL A 193 17.17 9.11 4.47
C VAL A 193 17.46 8.30 5.74
N GLY A 194 16.88 7.11 5.90
CA GLY A 194 17.18 6.22 7.02
C GLY A 194 18.64 5.79 7.08
N LEU A 195 19.25 5.42 5.94
CA LEU A 195 20.68 5.12 5.86
C LEU A 195 21.55 6.34 6.19
N LEU A 196 21.16 7.51 5.68
CA LEU A 196 21.85 8.77 5.98
C LEU A 196 21.80 9.08 7.47
N MET A 197 20.66 8.85 8.13
CA MET A 197 20.50 9.00 9.59
C MET A 197 21.38 8.01 10.36
N ALA A 198 21.46 6.75 9.93
CA ALA A 198 22.32 5.74 10.54
C ALA A 198 23.80 6.11 10.38
N ALA A 199 24.21 6.56 9.19
CA ALA A 199 25.56 7.05 8.92
C ALA A 199 25.89 8.27 9.77
N ASN A 200 24.96 9.22 9.91
CA ASN A 200 25.15 10.41 10.73
C ASN A 200 25.30 10.12 12.22
N ARG A 201 24.67 9.04 12.70
CA ARG A 201 24.87 8.58 14.09
C ARG A 201 26.31 8.09 14.34
N PHE A 202 26.99 7.61 13.28
CA PHE A 202 28.35 7.09 13.37
C PHE A 202 29.42 8.18 13.11
N TRP A 203 29.19 9.06 12.12
CA TRP A 203 30.18 10.06 11.68
C TRP A 203 29.85 11.51 12.03
N SER A 204 28.65 11.81 12.52
CA SER A 204 28.19 13.14 12.99
C SER A 204 28.45 14.29 11.98
N PHE A 205 28.19 14.06 10.69
CA PHE A 205 28.47 15.02 9.62
C PHE A 205 27.28 15.93 9.25
N ILE A 206 26.06 15.62 9.71
CA ILE A 206 24.87 16.44 9.46
C ILE A 206 24.51 17.20 10.75
N PRO A 207 24.63 18.53 10.77
CA PRO A 207 24.31 19.36 11.93
C PRO A 207 22.80 19.64 12.04
N ILE A 208 21.97 18.60 11.97
CA ILE A 208 20.49 18.66 12.08
C ILE A 208 20.05 17.88 13.31
N ASP A 209 19.05 18.41 14.03
CA ASP A 209 18.43 17.68 15.15
C ASP A 209 17.95 16.29 14.71
N PRO A 210 18.48 15.21 15.33
CA PRO A 210 18.14 13.84 14.97
C PRO A 210 16.64 13.52 15.09
N VAL A 211 15.95 14.15 16.04
CA VAL A 211 14.49 13.93 16.24
C VAL A 211 13.69 14.61 15.15
N ALA A 212 14.12 15.81 14.72
CA ALA A 212 13.49 16.49 13.58
C ALA A 212 13.62 15.67 12.30
N LEU A 213 14.82 15.14 12.04
CA LEU A 213 15.07 14.27 10.88
C LEU A 213 14.29 12.94 10.97
N LEU A 214 14.20 12.34 12.18
CA LEU A 214 13.39 11.14 12.42
C LEU A 214 11.91 11.38 12.10
N ARG A 215 11.36 12.53 12.50
CA ARG A 215 9.98 12.91 12.19
C ARG A 215 9.76 13.05 10.68
N ALA A 216 10.67 13.71 9.97
CA ALA A 216 10.61 13.81 8.51
C ALA A 216 10.68 12.42 7.85
N HIS A 217 11.64 11.58 8.25
CA HIS A 217 11.78 10.20 7.77
C HIS A 217 10.48 9.39 7.95
N ALA A 218 9.86 9.46 9.12
CA ALA A 218 8.61 8.76 9.39
C ALA A 218 7.48 9.21 8.46
N HIS A 219 7.36 10.52 8.18
CA HIS A 219 6.33 11.03 7.28
C HIS A 219 6.61 10.72 5.81
N LEU A 220 7.88 10.65 5.37
CA LEU A 220 8.22 10.16 4.04
C LEU A 220 7.74 8.72 3.83
N GLY A 221 7.89 7.85 4.84
CA GLY A 221 7.37 6.49 4.79
C GLY A 221 5.84 6.45 4.91
N LEU A 222 5.27 7.10 5.92
CA LEU A 222 3.84 7.02 6.20
C LEU A 222 3.01 7.68 5.10
N VAL A 223 3.27 8.94 4.79
CA VAL A 223 2.49 9.69 3.80
C VAL A 223 3.00 9.40 2.39
N GLY A 224 4.32 9.47 2.19
CA GLY A 224 4.93 9.29 0.88
C GLY A 224 4.70 7.89 0.31
N PHE A 225 4.93 6.84 1.08
CA PHE A 225 4.73 5.48 0.58
C PHE A 225 3.31 4.98 0.84
N PHE A 226 2.89 4.83 2.11
CA PHE A 226 1.65 4.12 2.42
C PHE A 226 0.40 4.89 2.00
N VAL A 227 0.28 6.18 2.35
CA VAL A 227 -0.92 6.97 1.99
C VAL A 227 -1.02 7.11 0.47
N THR A 228 0.09 7.37 -0.22
CA THR A 228 0.12 7.44 -1.69
C THR A 228 -0.30 6.12 -2.33
N LEU A 229 0.18 4.99 -1.81
CA LEU A 229 -0.20 3.67 -2.30
C LEU A 229 -1.68 3.38 -2.04
N LEU A 230 -2.18 3.69 -0.83
CA LEU A 230 -3.59 3.51 -0.47
C LEU A 230 -4.52 4.35 -1.35
N GLN A 231 -4.15 5.60 -1.68
CA GLN A 231 -4.92 6.43 -2.60
C GLN A 231 -5.05 5.77 -3.98
N GLY A 232 -3.93 5.34 -4.60
CA GLY A 232 -3.96 4.70 -5.91
C GLY A 232 -4.67 3.35 -5.91
N VAL A 233 -4.27 2.47 -5.00
CA VAL A 233 -4.79 1.10 -4.89
C VAL A 233 -6.25 1.10 -4.46
N GLY A 234 -6.65 2.02 -3.58
CA GLY A 234 -8.04 2.15 -3.12
C GLY A 234 -9.00 2.42 -4.28
N PHE A 235 -8.66 3.33 -5.18
CA PHE A 235 -9.46 3.62 -6.38
C PHE A 235 -9.49 2.48 -7.41
N GLN A 236 -8.55 1.55 -7.36
CA GLN A 236 -8.55 0.34 -8.18
C GLN A 236 -9.34 -0.80 -7.53
N LEU A 237 -9.01 -1.11 -6.27
CA LEU A 237 -9.50 -2.33 -5.62
C LEU A 237 -10.93 -2.21 -5.09
N VAL A 238 -11.29 -1.06 -4.50
CA VAL A 238 -12.62 -0.93 -3.90
C VAL A 238 -13.73 -1.03 -4.95
N PRO A 239 -13.68 -0.32 -6.09
CA PRO A 239 -14.65 -0.53 -7.16
C PRO A 239 -14.65 -1.96 -7.70
N MET A 240 -13.48 -2.57 -7.88
CA MET A 240 -13.35 -3.94 -8.36
C MET A 240 -14.06 -4.94 -7.44
N PHE A 241 -13.88 -4.84 -6.11
CA PHE A 241 -14.48 -5.77 -5.15
C PHE A 241 -15.96 -5.50 -4.84
N THR A 242 -16.43 -4.29 -5.13
CA THR A 242 -17.83 -3.89 -4.91
C THR A 242 -18.64 -3.85 -6.19
N LEU A 243 -18.05 -4.20 -7.34
CA LEU A 243 -18.64 -4.10 -8.68
C LEU A 243 -19.14 -2.68 -8.97
N GLY A 244 -18.36 -1.69 -8.55
CA GLY A 244 -18.58 -0.28 -8.80
C GLY A 244 -17.62 0.25 -9.87
N GLU A 245 -17.73 1.54 -10.16
CA GLU A 245 -16.88 2.24 -11.13
C GLU A 245 -16.48 3.63 -10.64
N VAL A 246 -15.30 4.08 -11.02
CA VAL A 246 -14.85 5.46 -10.82
C VAL A 246 -15.24 6.26 -12.06
N ARG A 247 -16.33 7.02 -12.00
CA ARG A 247 -16.83 7.85 -13.12
C ARG A 247 -16.04 9.13 -13.30
N ASP A 248 -15.55 9.70 -12.20
CA ASP A 248 -14.78 10.94 -12.21
C ASP A 248 -13.50 10.79 -11.38
N TRP A 249 -12.36 10.93 -12.04
CA TRP A 249 -11.03 10.83 -11.44
C TRP A 249 -10.50 12.15 -10.88
N ARG A 250 -11.25 13.26 -11.01
CA ARG A 250 -10.77 14.59 -10.57
C ARG A 250 -10.42 14.61 -9.09
N LEU A 251 -11.32 14.10 -8.23
CA LEU A 251 -11.05 14.06 -6.79
C LEU A 251 -9.89 13.13 -6.42
N ALA A 252 -9.70 12.03 -7.13
CA ALA A 252 -8.55 11.16 -6.96
C ALA A 252 -7.23 11.88 -7.31
N ASN A 253 -7.21 12.60 -8.44
CA ASN A 253 -6.04 13.36 -8.89
C ASN A 253 -5.73 14.56 -7.97
N ILE A 254 -6.77 15.33 -7.57
CA ILE A 254 -6.61 16.43 -6.61
C ILE A 254 -6.12 15.90 -5.27
N GLY A 255 -6.72 14.80 -4.78
CA GLY A 255 -6.34 14.17 -3.52
C GLY A 255 -4.89 13.72 -3.51
N LEU A 256 -4.46 13.05 -4.59
CA LEU A 256 -3.06 12.67 -4.76
C LEU A 256 -2.14 13.89 -4.82
N GLY A 257 -2.46 14.90 -5.63
CA GLY A 257 -1.65 16.11 -5.79
C GLY A 257 -1.48 16.90 -4.49
N LEU A 258 -2.57 17.08 -3.72
CA LEU A 258 -2.53 17.75 -2.43
C LEU A 258 -1.70 16.98 -1.40
N ALA A 259 -1.81 15.64 -1.35
CA ALA A 259 -1.00 14.84 -0.44
C ALA A 259 0.49 14.91 -0.79
N GLN A 260 0.84 14.90 -2.08
CA GLN A 260 2.24 15.02 -2.53
C GLN A 260 2.80 16.42 -2.25
N GLY A 261 2.07 17.47 -2.63
CA GLY A 261 2.48 18.86 -2.37
C GLY A 261 2.60 19.15 -0.88
N GLY A 262 1.64 18.64 -0.08
CA GLY A 262 1.69 18.74 1.38
C GLY A 262 2.90 18.05 1.99
N LEU A 263 3.28 16.86 1.52
CA LEU A 263 4.46 16.15 1.98
C LEU A 263 5.77 16.84 1.60
N LEU A 264 5.85 17.40 0.37
CA LEU A 264 7.00 18.17 -0.08
C LEU A 264 7.22 19.44 0.77
N GLY A 265 6.15 20.03 1.30
CA GLY A 265 6.23 21.14 2.27
C GLY A 265 6.51 20.66 3.70
N LEU A 266 5.82 19.59 4.15
CA LEU A 266 5.89 19.09 5.53
C LEU A 266 7.28 18.54 5.89
N ALA A 267 7.87 17.69 5.03
CA ALA A 267 9.12 17.03 5.36
C ALA A 267 10.27 18.03 5.62
N PRO A 268 10.57 19.01 4.77
CA PRO A 268 11.56 20.03 5.08
C PRO A 268 11.14 20.92 6.26
N ALA A 269 9.84 21.24 6.40
CA ALA A 269 9.36 22.03 7.53
C ALA A 269 9.62 21.37 8.87
N LEU A 270 9.51 20.04 8.96
CA LEU A 270 9.86 19.28 10.16
C LEU A 270 11.36 19.33 10.45
N VAL A 271 12.21 19.24 9.42
CA VAL A 271 13.67 19.28 9.54
C VAL A 271 14.12 20.64 10.07
N TRP A 272 13.63 21.73 9.49
CA TRP A 272 14.03 23.09 9.84
C TRP A 272 13.12 23.78 10.85
N ARG A 273 12.17 23.03 11.44
CA ARG A 273 11.22 23.52 12.48
C ARG A 273 10.39 24.74 12.03
N LEU A 274 9.98 24.77 10.78
CA LEU A 274 9.17 25.83 10.17
C LEU A 274 7.67 25.57 10.46
N GLY A 275 7.21 25.94 11.66
CA GLY A 275 5.84 25.65 12.13
C GLY A 275 4.72 26.02 11.15
N PRO A 276 4.65 27.25 10.60
CA PRO A 276 3.62 27.62 9.63
C PRO A 276 3.62 26.74 8.37
N LEU A 277 4.78 26.41 7.84
CA LEU A 277 4.91 25.53 6.67
C LEU A 277 4.52 24.08 7.01
N ALA A 278 4.87 23.61 8.21
CA ALA A 278 4.45 22.29 8.69
C ALA A 278 2.92 22.21 8.80
N LEU A 279 2.27 23.23 9.32
CA LEU A 279 0.82 23.31 9.40
C LEU A 279 0.18 23.33 7.99
N LEU A 280 0.69 24.14 7.08
CA LEU A 280 0.20 24.16 5.69
C LEU A 280 0.35 22.80 5.01
N GLY A 281 1.48 22.14 5.20
CA GLY A 281 1.72 20.78 4.70
C GLY A 281 0.74 19.76 5.29
N ALA A 282 0.50 19.80 6.60
CA ALA A 282 -0.46 18.92 7.27
C ALA A 282 -1.90 19.17 6.79
N LEU A 283 -2.31 20.43 6.62
CA LEU A 283 -3.61 20.81 6.07
C LEU A 283 -3.79 20.32 4.63
N ALA A 284 -2.76 20.45 3.79
CA ALA A 284 -2.81 19.97 2.40
C ALA A 284 -2.93 18.44 2.34
N ILE A 285 -2.20 17.69 3.18
CA ILE A 285 -2.31 16.23 3.29
C ILE A 285 -3.72 15.83 3.72
N ALA A 286 -4.27 16.46 4.77
CA ALA A 286 -5.61 16.16 5.26
C ALA A 286 -6.69 16.47 4.21
N ALA A 287 -6.59 17.60 3.52
CA ALA A 287 -7.47 17.96 2.40
C ALA A 287 -7.37 16.92 1.27
N GLY A 288 -6.16 16.47 0.95
CA GLY A 288 -5.92 15.40 -0.03
C GLY A 288 -6.59 14.09 0.35
N MET A 289 -6.54 13.70 1.64
CA MET A 289 -7.22 12.52 2.15
C MET A 289 -8.73 12.65 2.10
N ILE A 290 -9.28 13.82 2.45
CA ILE A 290 -10.72 14.09 2.36
C ILE A 290 -11.19 14.01 0.91
N CYS A 291 -10.48 14.64 -0.04
CA CYS A 291 -10.79 14.56 -1.47
C CYS A 291 -10.83 13.09 -1.95
N SER A 292 -9.82 12.28 -1.56
CA SER A 292 -9.76 10.87 -1.90
C SER A 292 -10.91 10.08 -1.28
N ALA A 293 -11.25 10.32 -0.01
CA ALA A 293 -12.37 9.68 0.67
C ALA A 293 -13.73 10.02 0.01
N VAL A 294 -13.95 11.29 -0.35
CA VAL A 294 -15.16 11.71 -1.07
C VAL A 294 -15.22 11.09 -2.47
N GLY A 295 -14.10 11.04 -3.19
CA GLY A 295 -14.03 10.38 -4.49
C GLY A 295 -14.34 8.90 -4.40
N LEU A 296 -13.80 8.21 -3.39
CA LEU A 296 -14.07 6.79 -3.14
C LEU A 296 -15.53 6.56 -2.71
N LYS A 297 -16.10 7.44 -1.88
CA LYS A 297 -17.54 7.40 -1.52
C LYS A 297 -18.43 7.51 -2.77
N ARG A 298 -18.09 8.41 -3.72
CA ARG A 298 -18.81 8.53 -5.01
C ARG A 298 -18.68 7.23 -5.84
N ALA A 299 -17.51 6.63 -5.89
CA ALA A 299 -17.32 5.34 -6.57
C ALA A 299 -18.15 4.24 -5.90
N LEU A 300 -18.20 4.20 -4.57
CA LEU A 300 -19.03 3.26 -3.81
C LEU A 300 -20.54 3.45 -4.04
N ALA A 301 -21.00 4.65 -4.37
CA ALA A 301 -22.41 4.89 -4.70
C ALA A 301 -22.85 4.16 -5.98
N THR A 302 -21.92 3.81 -6.88
CA THR A 302 -22.18 3.06 -8.12
C THR A 302 -22.17 1.54 -7.93
N ARG A 303 -21.86 1.04 -6.72
CA ARG A 303 -21.67 -0.38 -6.45
C ARG A 303 -22.93 -1.20 -6.72
N LYS A 304 -22.73 -2.39 -7.31
CA LYS A 304 -23.81 -3.39 -7.48
C LYS A 304 -23.92 -4.35 -6.29
N LYS A 305 -22.80 -4.58 -5.59
CA LYS A 305 -22.77 -5.43 -4.39
C LYS A 305 -23.32 -4.65 -3.19
N ARG A 306 -24.46 -5.08 -2.65
CA ARG A 306 -25.16 -4.39 -1.53
C ARG A 306 -24.39 -4.50 -0.21
N ALA A 307 -23.92 -5.71 0.15
CA ALA A 307 -23.22 -5.97 1.41
C ALA A 307 -21.71 -5.98 1.20
N PHE A 308 -20.98 -5.32 2.09
CA PHE A 308 -19.54 -5.43 2.15
C PHE A 308 -19.13 -6.69 2.93
N ASP A 309 -18.16 -7.40 2.41
CA ASP A 309 -17.50 -8.47 3.16
C ASP A 309 -16.56 -7.87 4.24
N PRO A 310 -16.14 -8.69 5.25
CA PRO A 310 -15.35 -8.20 6.38
C PRO A 310 -14.06 -7.49 5.96
N GLY A 311 -13.34 -8.00 4.95
CA GLY A 311 -12.10 -7.39 4.45
C GLY A 311 -12.34 -5.99 3.85
N THR A 312 -13.40 -5.83 3.03
CA THR A 312 -13.76 -4.51 2.49
C THR A 312 -14.19 -3.54 3.61
N GLN A 313 -14.94 -4.01 4.61
CA GLN A 313 -15.30 -3.21 5.78
C GLN A 313 -14.07 -2.75 6.57
N ALA A 314 -13.10 -3.64 6.78
CA ALA A 314 -11.85 -3.31 7.45
C ALA A 314 -11.06 -2.26 6.68
N PHE A 315 -10.94 -2.38 5.36
CA PHE A 315 -10.28 -1.38 4.51
C PHE A 315 -10.94 0.00 4.64
N LEU A 316 -12.26 0.08 4.58
CA LEU A 316 -12.97 1.35 4.70
C LEU A 316 -12.82 1.97 6.09
N ARG A 317 -12.88 1.16 7.17
CA ARG A 317 -12.60 1.62 8.54
C ARG A 317 -11.17 2.14 8.69
N GLY A 318 -10.20 1.42 8.12
CA GLY A 318 -8.81 1.87 8.09
C GLY A 318 -8.65 3.19 7.37
N GLY A 319 -9.35 3.40 6.25
CA GLY A 319 -9.40 4.68 5.55
C GLY A 319 -9.89 5.83 6.44
N VAL A 320 -10.93 5.59 7.26
CA VAL A 320 -11.37 6.56 8.29
C VAL A 320 -10.27 6.80 9.33
N GLY A 321 -9.57 5.74 9.78
CA GLY A 321 -8.45 5.85 10.71
C GLY A 321 -7.29 6.68 10.15
N VAL A 322 -6.94 6.50 8.87
CA VAL A 322 -5.92 7.33 8.19
C VAL A 322 -6.35 8.80 8.11
N CYS A 323 -7.62 9.08 7.80
CA CYS A 323 -8.16 10.44 7.83
C CYS A 323 -8.10 11.04 9.23
N ALA A 324 -8.49 10.30 10.26
CA ALA A 324 -8.41 10.74 11.66
C ALA A 324 -6.95 11.00 12.09
N GLY A 325 -6.02 10.13 11.67
CA GLY A 325 -4.58 10.35 11.85
C GLY A 325 -4.11 11.64 11.19
N SER A 326 -4.55 11.93 9.96
CA SER A 326 -4.20 13.18 9.27
C SER A 326 -4.71 14.42 10.02
N LEU A 327 -5.92 14.36 10.61
CA LEU A 327 -6.46 15.43 11.45
C LEU A 327 -5.67 15.58 12.77
N ALA A 328 -5.28 14.47 13.41
CA ALA A 328 -4.40 14.51 14.59
C ALA A 328 -3.03 15.13 14.25
N GLY A 329 -2.51 14.85 13.05
CA GLY A 329 -1.29 15.48 12.53
C GLY A 329 -1.37 17.01 12.44
N ILE A 330 -2.54 17.57 12.08
CA ILE A 330 -2.78 19.03 12.09
C ILE A 330 -2.65 19.57 13.52
N ALA A 331 -3.26 18.89 14.51
CA ALA A 331 -3.17 19.31 15.92
C ALA A 331 -1.72 19.32 16.44
N LEU A 332 -0.90 18.35 16.00
CA LEU A 332 0.52 18.30 16.34
C LEU A 332 1.35 19.38 15.62
N ALA A 333 0.96 19.76 14.42
CA ALA A 333 1.66 20.78 13.63
C ALA A 333 1.26 22.21 14.00
N PHE A 334 0.18 22.41 14.77
CA PHE A 334 -0.33 23.72 15.13
C PHE A 334 0.67 24.44 16.05
N PRO A 335 1.15 25.66 15.68
CA PRO A 335 2.11 26.42 16.50
C PRO A 335 1.53 26.74 17.89
N GLY A 336 2.31 26.51 18.93
CA GLY A 336 1.85 26.74 20.32
C GLY A 336 0.88 25.68 20.84
N SER A 337 0.59 24.64 20.06
CA SER A 337 -0.23 23.52 20.52
C SER A 337 0.40 22.86 21.75
N PRO A 338 -0.37 22.64 22.83
CA PRO A 338 0.10 21.83 23.97
C PRO A 338 0.43 20.39 23.53
N TRP A 339 -0.08 19.95 22.38
CA TRP A 339 0.20 18.66 21.75
C TRP A 339 1.59 18.59 21.09
N GLY A 340 2.19 19.74 20.71
CA GLY A 340 3.50 19.85 20.09
C GLY A 340 4.65 20.18 21.06
N SER A 341 4.36 20.45 22.36
CA SER A 341 5.34 20.83 23.36
C SER A 341 6.22 19.66 23.86
N ALA A 342 7.11 19.91 24.83
CA ALA A 342 8.08 18.92 25.35
C ALA A 342 7.47 17.64 25.94
N SER A 343 6.17 17.64 26.31
CA SER A 343 5.35 16.46 26.59
C SER A 343 5.01 15.64 25.33
N GLY A 344 5.50 16.05 24.16
CA GLY A 344 5.17 15.54 22.84
C GLY A 344 5.56 14.09 22.53
N GLY A 345 6.24 13.37 23.43
CA GLY A 345 6.46 11.93 23.29
C GLY A 345 5.16 11.13 23.27
N PHE A 346 4.21 11.51 24.13
CA PHE A 346 2.87 10.90 24.23
C PHE A 346 2.02 11.11 23.00
N ASN A 347 1.96 12.36 22.56
CA ASN A 347 1.14 12.76 21.43
C ASN A 347 1.63 12.10 20.14
N ALA A 348 2.95 11.91 20.00
CA ALA A 348 3.54 11.18 18.89
C ALA A 348 3.15 9.68 18.91
N MET A 349 3.08 9.05 20.10
CA MET A 349 2.67 7.65 20.23
C MET A 349 1.17 7.48 19.94
N VAL A 350 0.32 8.35 20.47
CA VAL A 350 -1.13 8.37 20.15
C VAL A 350 -1.34 8.54 18.65
N TYR A 351 -0.63 9.49 18.04
CA TYR A 351 -0.65 9.70 16.59
C TYR A 351 -0.23 8.46 15.82
N ALA A 352 0.86 7.80 16.24
CA ALA A 352 1.36 6.57 15.60
C ALA A 352 0.36 5.41 15.75
N ILE A 353 -0.22 5.20 16.94
CA ILE A 353 -1.23 4.16 17.18
C ILE A 353 -2.45 4.42 16.27
N LEU A 354 -2.94 5.65 16.22
CA LEU A 354 -4.09 6.01 15.40
C LEU A 354 -3.82 5.78 13.91
N GLY A 355 -2.67 6.23 13.40
CA GLY A 355 -2.30 6.09 11.99
C GLY A 355 -1.94 4.66 11.59
N LEU A 356 -1.16 3.95 12.40
CA LEU A 356 -0.67 2.61 12.08
C LEU A 356 -1.68 1.53 12.45
N VAL A 357 -2.14 1.49 13.72
CA VAL A 357 -3.01 0.42 14.21
C VAL A 357 -4.49 0.70 13.87
N GLY A 358 -4.93 1.96 13.99
CA GLY A 358 -6.28 2.37 13.62
C GLY A 358 -6.50 2.57 12.13
N GLY A 359 -5.44 2.90 11.38
CA GLY A 359 -5.47 3.24 9.96
C GLY A 359 -4.88 2.16 9.05
N LEU A 360 -3.56 2.03 9.01
CA LEU A 360 -2.88 1.15 8.06
C LEU A 360 -3.16 -0.33 8.30
N LEU A 361 -3.16 -0.80 9.55
CA LEU A 361 -3.40 -2.20 9.86
C LEU A 361 -4.73 -2.72 9.29
N PRO A 362 -5.89 -2.10 9.55
CA PRO A 362 -7.15 -2.59 8.98
C PRO A 362 -7.24 -2.41 7.47
N CYS A 363 -6.59 -1.40 6.87
CA CYS A 363 -6.49 -1.29 5.42
C CYS A 363 -5.74 -2.48 4.82
N ILE A 364 -4.57 -2.79 5.35
CA ILE A 364 -3.68 -3.83 4.84
C ILE A 364 -4.25 -5.21 5.11
N ALA A 365 -4.69 -5.50 6.35
CA ALA A 365 -5.30 -6.77 6.72
C ALA A 365 -6.59 -7.03 5.90
N GLY A 366 -7.43 -6.00 5.72
CA GLY A 366 -8.63 -6.08 4.88
C GLY A 366 -8.33 -6.43 3.42
N MET A 367 -7.25 -5.88 2.85
CA MET A 367 -6.83 -6.24 1.49
C MET A 367 -6.18 -7.62 1.44
N MET A 368 -5.44 -8.06 2.46
CA MET A 368 -4.93 -9.43 2.53
C MET A 368 -6.05 -10.46 2.48
N CYS A 369 -7.21 -10.21 3.12
CA CYS A 369 -8.41 -11.05 3.02
C CYS A 369 -8.96 -11.18 1.58
N LYS A 370 -8.51 -10.39 0.64
CA LYS A 370 -8.84 -10.47 -0.79
C LYS A 370 -7.70 -11.07 -1.61
N ILE A 371 -6.51 -10.57 -1.40
CA ILE A 371 -5.34 -10.91 -2.21
C ILE A 371 -4.88 -12.34 -1.93
N VAL A 372 -4.77 -12.74 -0.67
CA VAL A 372 -4.26 -14.07 -0.29
C VAL A 372 -5.18 -15.19 -0.78
N PRO A 373 -6.50 -15.15 -0.54
CA PRO A 373 -7.41 -16.18 -1.07
C PRO A 373 -7.41 -16.23 -2.61
N PHE A 374 -7.37 -15.08 -3.27
CA PHE A 374 -7.33 -15.01 -4.73
C PHE A 374 -6.06 -15.63 -5.31
N LEU A 375 -4.89 -15.27 -4.79
CA LEU A 375 -3.60 -15.83 -5.22
C LEU A 375 -3.50 -17.33 -4.95
N THR A 376 -3.97 -17.77 -3.77
CA THR A 376 -4.03 -19.18 -3.40
C THR A 376 -4.95 -19.95 -4.35
N TRP A 377 -6.12 -19.39 -4.62
CA TRP A 377 -7.09 -19.99 -5.55
C TRP A 377 -6.52 -20.11 -6.97
N MET A 378 -5.93 -19.00 -7.49
CA MET A 378 -5.29 -19.02 -8.81
C MET A 378 -4.26 -20.13 -8.93
N ARG A 379 -3.47 -20.34 -7.89
CA ARG A 379 -2.39 -21.32 -7.90
C ARG A 379 -2.90 -22.75 -7.71
N ALA A 380 -3.81 -22.98 -6.75
CA ALA A 380 -4.29 -24.32 -6.40
C ALA A 380 -5.38 -24.81 -7.37
N TYR A 381 -6.29 -23.93 -7.78
CA TYR A 381 -7.49 -24.28 -8.54
C TYR A 381 -7.51 -23.73 -9.97
N GLY A 382 -6.76 -22.68 -10.28
CA GLY A 382 -6.71 -22.09 -11.63
C GLY A 382 -6.46 -23.12 -12.75
N PRO A 383 -5.52 -24.07 -12.61
CA PRO A 383 -5.28 -25.12 -13.62
C PRO A 383 -6.45 -26.10 -13.80
N ARG A 384 -7.40 -26.14 -12.87
CA ARG A 384 -8.57 -27.06 -12.84
C ARG A 384 -9.84 -26.46 -13.41
N VAL A 385 -9.84 -25.16 -13.66
CA VAL A 385 -11.00 -24.45 -14.23
C VAL A 385 -11.39 -25.09 -15.57
N GLY A 386 -12.67 -25.45 -15.69
CA GLY A 386 -13.20 -26.15 -16.87
C GLY A 386 -12.91 -27.66 -16.93
N ARG A 387 -12.24 -28.24 -15.91
CA ARG A 387 -11.95 -29.69 -15.83
C ARG A 387 -12.63 -30.40 -14.66
N GLY A 388 -13.41 -29.66 -13.86
CA GLY A 388 -14.13 -30.17 -12.72
C GLY A 388 -14.62 -29.05 -11.80
N PRO A 389 -15.38 -29.38 -10.75
CA PRO A 389 -15.88 -28.40 -9.80
C PRO A 389 -14.70 -27.76 -9.02
N THR A 390 -14.68 -26.43 -8.98
CA THR A 390 -13.69 -25.66 -8.20
C THR A 390 -14.43 -24.72 -7.25
N PRO A 391 -13.97 -24.55 -5.98
CA PRO A 391 -14.55 -23.57 -5.07
C PRO A 391 -14.32 -22.15 -5.61
N SER A 392 -15.11 -21.18 -5.17
CA SER A 392 -14.77 -19.77 -5.40
C SER A 392 -13.59 -19.33 -4.48
N ALA A 393 -12.84 -18.30 -4.88
CA ALA A 393 -11.78 -17.78 -4.03
C ALA A 393 -12.26 -17.33 -2.64
N GLY A 394 -13.50 -16.78 -2.56
CA GLY A 394 -14.10 -16.39 -1.29
C GLY A 394 -14.55 -17.57 -0.40
N ALA A 395 -14.68 -18.77 -0.96
CA ALA A 395 -15.01 -19.98 -0.19
C ALA A 395 -13.78 -20.57 0.55
N LEU A 396 -12.58 -20.05 0.30
CA LEU A 396 -11.36 -20.49 0.99
C LEU A 396 -11.21 -19.87 2.39
N THR A 397 -11.88 -18.75 2.68
CA THR A 397 -11.84 -18.05 3.98
C THR A 397 -12.94 -18.55 4.89
N HIS A 398 -12.76 -18.35 6.21
CA HIS A 398 -13.78 -18.63 7.20
C HIS A 398 -14.43 -17.31 7.68
N PRO A 399 -15.63 -16.94 7.19
CA PRO A 399 -16.20 -15.58 7.37
C PRO A 399 -16.37 -15.13 8.83
N ARG A 400 -16.58 -16.07 9.77
CA ARG A 400 -16.68 -15.75 11.21
C ARG A 400 -15.32 -15.42 11.81
N ILE A 401 -14.28 -16.22 11.48
CA ILE A 401 -12.92 -16.01 11.97
C ILE A 401 -12.37 -14.72 11.38
N GLU A 402 -12.52 -14.49 10.08
CA GLU A 402 -12.15 -13.25 9.40
C GLU A 402 -12.78 -12.02 10.09
N ARG A 403 -14.11 -12.08 10.33
CA ARG A 403 -14.84 -10.97 10.97
C ARG A 403 -14.32 -10.66 12.36
N TRP A 404 -14.19 -11.67 13.22
CA TRP A 404 -13.74 -11.47 14.60
C TRP A 404 -12.27 -11.08 14.67
N GLY A 405 -11.40 -11.65 13.81
CA GLY A 405 -10.00 -11.26 13.70
C GLY A 405 -9.85 -9.76 13.40
N LEU A 406 -10.56 -9.27 12.39
CA LEU A 406 -10.52 -7.86 12.00
C LEU A 406 -11.27 -6.93 13.00
N ALA A 407 -12.30 -7.43 13.68
CA ALA A 407 -13.04 -6.64 14.69
C ALA A 407 -12.20 -6.43 15.93
N LEU A 408 -11.56 -7.46 16.48
CA LEU A 408 -10.72 -7.38 17.67
C LEU A 408 -9.51 -6.45 17.45
N GLN A 409 -8.88 -6.50 16.26
CA GLN A 409 -7.83 -5.53 15.90
C GLN A 409 -8.33 -4.08 15.95
N GLY A 410 -9.56 -3.83 15.47
CA GLY A 410 -10.18 -2.51 15.54
C GLY A 410 -10.54 -2.09 16.98
N ILE A 411 -11.09 -3.01 17.78
CA ILE A 411 -11.45 -2.75 19.20
C ILE A 411 -10.20 -2.45 20.03
N ALA A 412 -9.07 -3.12 19.74
CA ALA A 412 -7.81 -2.93 20.44
C ALA A 412 -7.28 -1.48 20.37
N VAL A 413 -7.66 -0.72 19.35
CA VAL A 413 -7.20 0.68 19.17
C VAL A 413 -7.58 1.54 20.35
N VAL A 414 -8.81 1.39 20.89
CA VAL A 414 -9.30 2.24 21.98
C VAL A 414 -8.46 2.08 23.25
N PRO A 415 -8.29 0.88 23.83
CA PRO A 415 -7.45 0.72 25.02
C PRO A 415 -5.98 1.06 24.76
N LEU A 416 -5.44 0.84 23.56
CA LEU A 416 -4.09 1.28 23.21
C LEU A 416 -3.96 2.81 23.25
N LEU A 417 -4.93 3.54 22.69
CA LEU A 417 -4.94 5.01 22.75
C LEU A 417 -5.08 5.52 24.17
N VAL A 418 -6.00 4.95 24.95
CA VAL A 418 -6.18 5.32 26.36
C VAL A 418 -4.91 5.03 27.16
N GLY A 419 -4.33 3.85 26.99
CA GLY A 419 -3.10 3.45 27.66
C GLY A 419 -1.90 4.33 27.33
N ALA A 420 -1.72 4.66 26.03
CA ALA A 420 -0.66 5.57 25.60
C ALA A 420 -0.88 7.01 26.11
N TRP A 421 -2.13 7.48 26.15
CA TRP A 421 -2.48 8.81 26.63
C TRP A 421 -2.29 8.95 28.13
N THR A 422 -2.74 7.96 28.91
CA THR A 422 -2.71 7.98 30.37
C THR A 422 -1.47 7.35 30.99
N LEU A 423 -0.58 6.76 30.19
CA LEU A 423 0.56 5.92 30.59
C LEU A 423 0.15 4.73 31.47
N SER A 424 -1.06 4.26 31.28
CA SER A 424 -1.60 3.16 32.06
C SER A 424 -1.17 1.82 31.46
N GLU A 425 -0.32 1.10 32.20
CA GLU A 425 0.10 -0.25 31.78
C GLU A 425 -1.07 -1.21 31.66
N LEU A 426 -2.09 -1.09 32.52
CA LEU A 426 -3.29 -1.90 32.44
C LEU A 426 -3.99 -1.77 31.09
N TRP A 427 -4.24 -0.53 30.64
CA TRP A 427 -4.87 -0.28 29.35
C TRP A 427 -4.02 -0.73 28.18
N LEU A 428 -2.69 -0.56 28.26
CA LEU A 428 -1.76 -1.08 27.26
C LEU A 428 -1.80 -2.60 27.19
N ARG A 429 -1.81 -3.30 28.33
CA ARG A 429 -1.96 -4.77 28.38
C ARG A 429 -3.29 -5.24 27.79
N ILE A 430 -4.39 -4.61 28.14
CA ILE A 430 -5.70 -4.93 27.54
C ILE A 430 -5.65 -4.75 26.03
N GLY A 431 -5.14 -3.62 25.56
CA GLY A 431 -5.06 -3.32 24.14
C GLY A 431 -4.17 -4.29 23.36
N THR A 432 -2.98 -4.60 23.88
CA THR A 432 -2.06 -5.55 23.25
C THR A 432 -2.61 -6.98 23.22
N CYS A 433 -3.29 -7.43 24.29
CA CYS A 433 -3.94 -8.74 24.33
C CYS A 433 -5.11 -8.84 23.33
N LEU A 434 -5.95 -7.79 23.23
CA LEU A 434 -7.03 -7.75 22.23
C LEU A 434 -6.47 -7.75 20.79
N LEU A 435 -5.41 -6.98 20.56
CA LEU A 435 -4.71 -6.98 19.27
C LEU A 435 -4.17 -8.36 18.94
N ALA A 436 -3.52 -9.02 19.90
CA ALA A 436 -2.96 -10.36 19.74
C ALA A 436 -4.04 -11.41 19.44
N ALA A 437 -5.16 -11.36 20.15
CA ALA A 437 -6.30 -12.24 19.88
C ALA A 437 -6.85 -12.02 18.45
N GLY A 438 -6.99 -10.76 18.03
CA GLY A 438 -7.40 -10.43 16.67
C GLY A 438 -6.41 -10.88 15.61
N VAL A 439 -5.11 -10.71 15.86
CA VAL A 439 -4.03 -11.18 14.98
C VAL A 439 -3.99 -12.71 14.92
N ALA A 440 -4.14 -13.40 16.03
CA ALA A 440 -4.17 -14.87 16.05
C ALA A 440 -5.31 -15.44 15.19
N LEU A 441 -6.53 -14.89 15.31
CA LEU A 441 -7.65 -15.29 14.46
C LEU A 441 -7.39 -14.97 12.98
N PHE A 442 -6.88 -13.78 12.68
CA PHE A 442 -6.54 -13.38 11.30
C PHE A 442 -5.50 -14.30 10.68
N VAL A 443 -4.42 -14.61 11.41
CA VAL A 443 -3.36 -15.51 10.95
C VAL A 443 -3.89 -16.93 10.78
N ALA A 444 -4.73 -17.42 11.70
CA ALA A 444 -5.36 -18.74 11.59
C ALA A 444 -6.22 -18.86 10.31
N ASP A 445 -7.00 -17.82 9.97
CA ASP A 445 -7.76 -17.79 8.72
C ASP A 445 -6.84 -17.79 7.49
N MET A 446 -5.82 -16.94 7.48
CA MET A 446 -4.86 -16.88 6.37
C MET A 446 -4.08 -18.20 6.18
N LEU A 447 -3.66 -18.86 7.26
CA LEU A 447 -3.03 -20.18 7.19
C LEU A 447 -4.02 -21.24 6.70
N GLY A 448 -5.30 -21.12 7.12
CA GLY A 448 -6.40 -21.95 6.61
C GLY A 448 -6.58 -21.83 5.09
N VAL A 449 -6.41 -20.62 4.55
CA VAL A 449 -6.39 -20.38 3.10
C VAL A 449 -5.14 -20.97 2.46
N LEU A 450 -3.96 -20.66 2.99
CA LEU A 450 -2.68 -21.09 2.41
C LEU A 450 -2.50 -22.62 2.37
N LYS A 451 -3.13 -23.39 3.29
CA LYS A 451 -3.08 -24.86 3.27
C LYS A 451 -3.54 -25.46 1.93
N HIS A 452 -4.43 -24.78 1.19
CA HIS A 452 -4.86 -25.26 -0.12
C HIS A 452 -3.74 -25.35 -1.16
N LEU A 453 -2.61 -24.67 -0.95
CA LEU A 453 -1.42 -24.78 -1.82
C LEU A 453 -0.80 -26.18 -1.78
N TRP A 454 -0.95 -26.91 -0.67
CA TRP A 454 -0.38 -28.24 -0.44
C TRP A 454 -1.44 -29.36 -0.40
N ALA A 455 -2.65 -29.03 0.05
CA ALA A 455 -3.73 -30.02 0.16
C ALA A 455 -4.35 -30.41 -1.19
N VAL A 456 -4.18 -29.58 -2.21
CA VAL A 456 -4.68 -29.84 -3.56
C VAL A 456 -3.58 -30.53 -4.37
N PRO A 457 -3.72 -31.84 -4.74
CA PRO A 457 -2.68 -32.56 -5.49
C PRO A 457 -2.32 -31.85 -6.79
N ALA A 458 -1.05 -31.85 -7.19
CA ALA A 458 -0.65 -31.35 -8.49
C ALA A 458 -1.38 -32.13 -9.59
N MET A 459 -1.92 -31.44 -10.60
CA MET A 459 -2.45 -32.13 -11.76
C MET A 459 -1.31 -32.81 -12.53
N ALA A 460 -1.47 -34.04 -12.92
CA ALA A 460 -0.58 -34.70 -13.86
C ALA A 460 -0.48 -33.83 -15.15
N PRO A 461 0.73 -33.69 -15.72
CA PRO A 461 0.87 -33.01 -17.00
C PRO A 461 -0.10 -33.64 -18.02
N ALA A 462 -0.83 -32.82 -18.77
CA ALA A 462 -1.67 -33.31 -19.83
C ALA A 462 -0.79 -34.18 -20.76
N ALA A 463 -1.21 -35.42 -21.01
CA ALA A 463 -0.55 -36.27 -21.98
C ALA A 463 -0.41 -35.49 -23.27
N LYS A 464 0.80 -35.44 -23.84
CA LYS A 464 1.02 -34.84 -25.15
C LYS A 464 0.02 -35.53 -26.08
N PRO A 465 -0.73 -34.80 -26.94
CA PRO A 465 -1.55 -35.43 -27.95
C PRO A 465 -0.64 -36.38 -28.72
N GLY A 466 -0.98 -37.67 -28.65
CA GLY A 466 -0.20 -38.75 -29.24
C GLY A 466 -0.04 -38.42 -30.71
N GLY A 467 1.21 -38.39 -31.18
CA GLY A 467 1.46 -38.53 -32.60
C GLY A 467 0.82 -39.83 -33.03
N ALA A 468 -0.17 -39.73 -33.89
CA ALA A 468 -0.69 -40.89 -34.59
C ALA A 468 0.45 -41.54 -35.40
N PRO A 469 0.47 -42.88 -35.49
CA PRO A 469 1.51 -43.58 -36.19
C PRO A 469 1.53 -43.30 -37.68
#